data_a094eb5c5b199bd0bfc0a65060dd1fed
#
_entry.id   a094eb5c5b199bd0bfc0a65060dd1fed
#
_cell.length_a   1.000
_cell.length_b   1.000
_cell.length_c   1.000
_cell.angle_alpha   90.00
_cell.angle_beta   90.00
_cell.angle_gamma   90.00
#
_symmetry.space_group_name_H-M   'P 1'
#
loop_
_entity.id
_entity.type
_entity.pdbx_description
1 polymer ?
#
loop_
_entity_poly.entity_id
_entity_poly.type
_entity_poly.pdbx_seq_one_letter_code
_entity_poly.pdbx_strand_id
1 'polypeptide(L)'
;IGRTLQACRQAVLDTKRTVDWLVSRGYEKVGLLGTSLGSCLAMLAAAHDSRISVVALNHISPFFADVVWDGLSTAHVRTGLEGAIDLDLLRQIWLPISPRPFIDRMKGKKSLLIYARYDLSFPVQLSKQLVNDFRQHDLKPEVFVLPCGHYTTGKAPFSWLDGFALVRFLRRALRSDHH
;
A
#
# COMPACT_ATOMS: atom_id res chain seq x y z
N ILE A 1 14.69 13.61 -4.16
CA ILE A 1 13.69 13.77 -3.09
C ILE A 1 12.44 14.46 -3.63
N GLY A 2 12.53 15.71 -4.13
CA GLY A 2 11.36 16.45 -4.61
C GLY A 2 10.60 15.80 -5.77
N ARG A 3 11.32 15.22 -6.74
CA ARG A 3 10.69 14.48 -7.86
C ARG A 3 9.85 13.30 -7.38
N THR A 4 10.27 12.60 -6.32
CA THR A 4 9.51 11.50 -5.73
C THR A 4 8.19 11.99 -5.16
N LEU A 5 8.21 13.11 -4.41
CA LEU A 5 6.98 13.73 -3.88
C LEU A 5 6.02 14.12 -5.01
N GLN A 6 6.52 14.75 -6.07
CA GLN A 6 5.71 15.14 -7.23
C GLN A 6 5.11 13.92 -7.94
N ALA A 7 5.90 12.88 -8.17
CA ALA A 7 5.43 11.66 -8.82
C ALA A 7 4.36 10.94 -7.98
N CYS A 8 4.56 10.81 -6.67
CA CYS A 8 3.57 10.20 -5.76
C CYS A 8 2.28 11.04 -5.71
N ARG A 9 2.39 12.37 -5.61
CA ARG A 9 1.23 13.27 -5.66
C ARG A 9 0.46 13.09 -6.97
N GLN A 10 1.16 13.06 -8.12
CA GLN A 10 0.53 12.89 -9.42
C GLN A 10 -0.19 11.54 -9.52
N ALA A 11 0.45 10.45 -9.08
CA ALA A 11 -0.16 9.13 -9.10
C ALA A 11 -1.46 9.06 -8.25
N VAL A 12 -1.48 9.71 -7.08
CA VAL A 12 -2.70 9.80 -6.26
C VAL A 12 -3.79 10.61 -6.98
N LEU A 13 -3.43 11.73 -7.61
CA LEU A 13 -4.39 12.55 -8.37
C LEU A 13 -4.96 11.78 -9.58
N ASP A 14 -4.14 11.05 -10.30
CA ASP A 14 -4.58 10.27 -11.47
C ASP A 14 -5.47 9.09 -11.04
N THR A 15 -5.17 8.46 -9.90
CA THR A 15 -6.05 7.48 -9.27
C THR A 15 -7.42 8.09 -8.97
N LYS A 16 -7.47 9.28 -8.36
CA LYS A 16 -8.74 9.96 -8.06
C LYS A 16 -9.52 10.32 -9.33
N ARG A 17 -8.84 10.78 -10.38
CA ARG A 17 -9.48 11.02 -11.69
C ARG A 17 -10.07 9.74 -12.31
N THR A 18 -9.38 8.61 -12.11
CA THR A 18 -9.91 7.31 -12.53
C THR A 18 -11.18 6.96 -11.74
N VAL A 19 -11.20 7.26 -10.43
CA VAL A 19 -12.41 7.10 -9.60
C VAL A 19 -13.54 8.02 -10.09
N ASP A 20 -13.25 9.28 -10.43
CA ASP A 20 -14.23 10.21 -11.01
C ASP A 20 -14.87 9.62 -12.27
N TRP A 21 -14.04 9.07 -13.15
CA TRP A 21 -14.51 8.41 -14.37
C TRP A 21 -15.37 7.18 -14.08
N LEU A 22 -14.96 6.30 -13.14
CA LEU A 22 -15.76 5.14 -12.76
C LEU A 22 -17.14 5.54 -12.21
N VAL A 23 -17.17 6.52 -11.30
CA VAL A 23 -18.43 7.02 -10.73
C VAL A 23 -19.31 7.63 -11.82
N SER A 24 -18.75 8.39 -12.76
CA SER A 24 -19.51 8.94 -13.89
C SER A 24 -20.11 7.86 -14.79
N ARG A 25 -19.55 6.63 -14.76
CA ARG A 25 -20.07 5.45 -15.46
C ARG A 25 -21.08 4.64 -14.65
N GLY A 26 -21.45 5.11 -13.45
CA GLY A 26 -22.45 4.47 -12.59
C GLY A 26 -21.91 3.38 -11.67
N TYR A 27 -20.58 3.25 -11.52
CA TYR A 27 -20.01 2.32 -10.54
C TYR A 27 -20.13 2.89 -9.14
N GLU A 28 -20.91 2.22 -8.27
CA GLU A 28 -21.17 2.66 -6.90
C GLU A 28 -20.06 2.25 -5.92
N LYS A 29 -19.42 1.11 -6.15
CA LYS A 29 -18.36 0.58 -5.30
C LYS A 29 -17.04 0.56 -6.06
N VAL A 30 -16.04 1.23 -5.51
CA VAL A 30 -14.69 1.29 -6.08
C VAL A 30 -13.71 0.63 -5.11
N GLY A 31 -12.91 -0.27 -5.65
CA GLY A 31 -11.79 -0.89 -4.94
C GLY A 31 -10.46 -0.57 -5.59
N LEU A 32 -9.41 -0.46 -4.79
CA LEU A 32 -8.03 -0.32 -5.28
C LEU A 32 -7.19 -1.54 -4.92
N LEU A 33 -6.35 -1.94 -5.86
CA LEU A 33 -5.25 -2.86 -5.63
C LEU A 33 -3.94 -2.10 -5.87
N GLY A 34 -3.05 -2.15 -4.89
CA GLY A 34 -1.70 -1.64 -5.01
C GLY A 34 -0.66 -2.69 -4.62
N THR A 35 0.42 -2.77 -5.38
CA THR A 35 1.53 -3.70 -5.11
C THR A 35 2.82 -2.93 -4.97
N SER A 36 3.65 -3.26 -3.96
CA SER A 36 4.93 -2.62 -3.71
C SER A 36 4.76 -1.11 -3.52
N LEU A 37 5.49 -0.25 -4.24
CA LEU A 37 5.26 1.20 -4.21
C LEU A 37 3.79 1.57 -4.47
N GLY A 38 3.13 0.86 -5.37
CA GLY A 38 1.71 1.06 -5.68
C GLY A 38 0.79 0.83 -4.47
N SER A 39 1.17 0.01 -3.49
CA SER A 39 0.39 -0.21 -2.27
C SER A 39 0.35 1.04 -1.38
N CYS A 40 1.47 1.75 -1.26
CA CYS A 40 1.53 3.03 -0.54
C CYS A 40 0.64 4.08 -1.23
N LEU A 41 0.73 4.18 -2.56
CA LEU A 41 -0.08 5.11 -3.36
C LEU A 41 -1.57 4.78 -3.31
N ALA A 42 -1.94 3.50 -3.37
CA ALA A 42 -3.33 3.05 -3.23
C ALA A 42 -3.90 3.39 -1.86
N MET A 43 -3.13 3.18 -0.78
CA MET A 43 -3.57 3.58 0.55
C MET A 43 -3.74 5.09 0.67
N LEU A 44 -2.80 5.88 0.14
CA LEU A 44 -2.90 7.34 0.13
C LEU A 44 -4.15 7.80 -0.65
N ALA A 45 -4.39 7.26 -1.84
CA ALA A 45 -5.58 7.59 -2.63
C ALA A 45 -6.87 7.24 -1.87
N ALA A 46 -6.93 6.06 -1.26
CA ALA A 46 -8.08 5.64 -0.46
C ALA A 46 -8.29 6.50 0.79
N ALA A 47 -7.21 6.90 1.46
CA ALA A 47 -7.27 7.79 2.62
C ALA A 47 -7.78 9.20 2.30
N HIS A 48 -7.68 9.63 1.02
CA HIS A 48 -8.10 10.95 0.56
C HIS A 48 -9.31 10.93 -0.37
N ASP A 49 -9.95 9.76 -0.55
CA ASP A 49 -11.18 9.64 -1.34
C ASP A 49 -12.16 8.65 -0.66
N SER A 50 -13.28 9.17 -0.17
CA SER A 50 -14.28 8.37 0.55
C SER A 50 -15.02 7.37 -0.35
N ARG A 51 -15.03 7.58 -1.66
CA ARG A 51 -15.67 6.70 -2.65
C ARG A 51 -14.93 5.37 -2.81
N ILE A 52 -13.64 5.34 -2.45
CA ILE A 52 -12.86 4.11 -2.42
C ILE A 52 -13.15 3.40 -1.11
N SER A 53 -13.92 2.32 -1.17
CA SER A 53 -14.39 1.58 0.01
C SER A 53 -13.64 0.29 0.27
N VAL A 54 -12.87 -0.20 -0.71
CA VAL A 54 -12.14 -1.47 -0.65
C VAL A 54 -10.70 -1.26 -1.08
N VAL A 55 -9.74 -1.78 -0.31
CA VAL A 55 -8.32 -1.73 -0.67
C VAL A 55 -7.64 -3.06 -0.44
N ALA A 56 -6.86 -3.50 -1.42
CA ALA A 56 -5.94 -4.62 -1.32
C ALA A 56 -4.50 -4.07 -1.46
N LEU A 57 -3.71 -4.20 -0.41
CA LEU A 57 -2.39 -3.58 -0.27
C LEU A 57 -1.34 -4.69 -0.16
N ASN A 58 -0.64 -4.92 -1.26
CA ASN A 58 0.35 -5.98 -1.38
C ASN A 58 1.76 -5.41 -1.22
N HIS A 59 2.55 -5.94 -0.27
CA HIS A 59 3.86 -5.45 0.13
C HIS A 59 3.85 -3.98 0.57
N ILE A 60 3.13 -3.66 1.65
CA ILE A 60 3.00 -2.29 2.14
C ILE A 60 3.87 -2.01 3.36
N SER A 61 4.25 -0.75 3.53
CA SER A 61 5.04 -0.21 4.65
C SER A 61 4.35 1.01 5.27
N PRO A 62 4.56 1.28 6.58
CA PRO A 62 4.05 2.49 7.24
C PRO A 62 4.71 3.78 6.73
N PHE A 63 6.00 3.74 6.43
CA PHE A 63 6.78 4.88 5.95
C PHE A 63 7.50 4.52 4.65
N PHE A 64 7.34 5.38 3.65
CA PHE A 64 8.02 5.21 2.37
C PHE A 64 9.54 5.39 2.50
N ALA A 65 9.97 6.28 3.38
CA ALA A 65 11.38 6.51 3.67
C ALA A 65 12.10 5.24 4.16
N ASP A 66 11.46 4.47 5.04
CA ASP A 66 12.04 3.23 5.58
C ASP A 66 12.26 2.17 4.49
N VAL A 67 11.33 2.08 3.53
CA VAL A 67 11.50 1.16 2.39
C VAL A 67 12.72 1.54 1.56
N VAL A 68 12.90 2.82 1.31
CA VAL A 68 14.06 3.31 0.54
C VAL A 68 15.37 3.15 1.31
N TRP A 69 15.33 3.30 2.64
CA TRP A 69 16.50 3.24 3.49
C TRP A 69 16.95 1.82 3.79
N ASP A 70 16.00 0.93 4.12
CA ASP A 70 16.27 -0.43 4.59
C ASP A 70 16.05 -1.50 3.52
N GLY A 71 15.39 -1.15 2.41
CA GLY A 71 15.07 -2.07 1.33
C GLY A 71 16.29 -2.41 0.48
N LEU A 72 16.51 -3.71 0.24
CA LEU A 72 17.60 -4.18 -0.60
C LEU A 72 17.56 -3.61 -2.02
N SER A 73 16.36 -3.48 -2.59
CA SER A 73 16.18 -2.97 -3.97
C SER A 73 16.52 -1.50 -4.13
N THR A 74 16.52 -0.75 -3.04
CA THR A 74 16.72 0.69 -3.00
C THR A 74 18.06 1.11 -2.38
N ALA A 75 18.94 0.14 -2.09
CA ALA A 75 20.26 0.39 -1.50
C ALA A 75 21.08 1.44 -2.29
N HIS A 76 21.00 1.43 -3.62
CA HIS A 76 21.65 2.42 -4.48
C HIS A 76 21.08 3.85 -4.29
N VAL A 77 19.80 3.99 -3.96
CA VAL A 77 19.16 5.27 -3.66
C VAL A 77 19.68 5.78 -2.31
N ARG A 78 19.69 4.90 -1.30
CA ARG A 78 20.25 5.19 0.01
C ARG A 78 21.68 5.71 -0.10
N THR A 79 22.57 4.99 -0.81
CA THR A 79 23.97 5.40 -1.01
C THR A 79 24.07 6.80 -1.62
N GLY A 80 23.16 7.17 -2.52
CA GLY A 80 23.13 8.53 -3.10
C GLY A 80 22.57 9.60 -2.16
N LEU A 81 21.95 9.23 -1.05
CA LEU A 81 21.40 10.15 -0.05
C LEU A 81 22.30 10.26 1.20
N GLU A 82 23.04 9.20 1.53
CA GLU A 82 23.96 9.17 2.67
C GLU A 82 24.98 10.31 2.58
N GLY A 83 25.20 10.99 3.70
CA GLY A 83 26.06 12.17 3.78
C GLY A 83 25.35 13.51 3.51
N ALA A 84 24.19 13.49 2.83
CA ALA A 84 23.37 14.69 2.63
C ALA A 84 22.16 14.74 3.58
N ILE A 85 21.56 13.59 3.86
CA ILE A 85 20.42 13.46 4.77
C ILE A 85 20.50 12.12 5.52
N ASP A 86 19.83 12.05 6.67
CA ASP A 86 19.59 10.80 7.41
C ASP A 86 18.14 10.29 7.22
N LEU A 87 17.85 9.13 7.80
CA LEU A 87 16.52 8.51 7.72
C LEU A 87 15.44 9.38 8.38
N ASP A 88 15.73 10.04 9.50
CA ASP A 88 14.73 10.81 10.22
C ASP A 88 14.34 12.07 9.45
N LEU A 89 15.29 12.74 8.85
CA LEU A 89 15.01 13.86 7.95
C LEU A 89 14.25 13.39 6.70
N LEU A 90 14.60 12.23 6.12
CA LEU A 90 13.89 11.68 4.98
C LEU A 90 12.44 11.31 5.34
N ARG A 91 12.20 10.74 6.53
CA ARG A 91 10.85 10.49 7.04
C ARG A 91 10.02 11.76 7.14
N GLN A 92 10.60 12.83 7.68
CA GLN A 92 9.94 14.14 7.79
C GLN A 92 9.58 14.70 6.41
N ILE A 93 10.51 14.70 5.47
CA ILE A 93 10.30 15.22 4.11
C ILE A 93 9.24 14.38 3.37
N TRP A 94 9.25 13.06 3.52
CA TRP A 94 8.34 12.14 2.83
C TRP A 94 7.11 11.73 3.66
N LEU A 95 6.86 12.42 4.78
CA LEU A 95 5.67 12.18 5.58
C LEU A 95 4.37 12.27 4.76
N PRO A 96 4.21 13.27 3.85
CA PRO A 96 2.99 13.39 3.04
C PRO A 96 2.73 12.23 2.07
N ILE A 97 3.76 11.45 1.73
CA ILE A 97 3.64 10.27 0.85
C ILE A 97 3.74 8.94 1.60
N SER A 98 3.77 8.98 2.92
CA SER A 98 3.83 7.81 3.78
C SER A 98 2.42 7.39 4.24
N PRO A 99 2.10 6.08 4.29
CA PRO A 99 0.79 5.59 4.69
C PRO A 99 0.38 5.90 6.13
N ARG A 100 1.30 5.76 7.09
CA ARG A 100 1.00 5.81 8.53
C ARG A 100 0.29 7.07 9.00
N PRO A 101 0.64 8.30 8.58
CA PRO A 101 -0.04 9.52 9.02
C PRO A 101 -1.55 9.58 8.69
N PHE A 102 -1.99 8.74 7.76
CA PHE A 102 -3.37 8.76 7.25
C PHE A 102 -4.15 7.50 7.64
N ILE A 103 -3.65 6.70 8.57
CA ILE A 103 -4.24 5.40 8.91
C ILE A 103 -5.67 5.53 9.45
N ASP A 104 -5.97 6.57 10.23
CA ASP A 104 -7.31 6.85 10.75
C ASP A 104 -8.36 7.05 9.63
N ARG A 105 -7.93 7.54 8.48
CA ARG A 105 -8.81 7.74 7.31
C ARG A 105 -9.19 6.44 6.62
N MET A 106 -8.62 5.32 7.08
CA MET A 106 -8.99 3.99 6.62
C MET A 106 -10.21 3.40 7.35
N LYS A 107 -10.73 4.10 8.37
CA LYS A 107 -11.96 3.70 9.08
C LYS A 107 -13.12 3.54 8.09
N GLY A 108 -13.86 2.44 8.25
CA GLY A 108 -14.99 2.10 7.36
C GLY A 108 -14.61 1.46 6.01
N LYS A 109 -13.31 1.36 5.68
CA LYS A 109 -12.85 0.72 4.45
C LYS A 109 -12.51 -0.75 4.70
N LYS A 110 -12.95 -1.65 3.79
CA LYS A 110 -12.52 -3.05 3.80
C LYS A 110 -11.09 -3.13 3.29
N SER A 111 -10.19 -3.66 4.10
CA SER A 111 -8.75 -3.68 3.80
C SER A 111 -8.18 -5.10 3.84
N LEU A 112 -7.38 -5.46 2.84
CA LEU A 112 -6.54 -6.65 2.82
C LEU A 112 -5.08 -6.20 2.78
N LEU A 113 -4.28 -6.70 3.71
CA LEU A 113 -2.84 -6.50 3.77
C LEU A 113 -2.14 -7.82 3.41
N ILE A 114 -1.38 -7.82 2.33
CA ILE A 114 -0.57 -8.97 1.92
C ILE A 114 0.90 -8.60 2.06
N TYR A 115 1.71 -9.50 2.62
CA TYR A 115 3.16 -9.34 2.62
C TYR A 115 3.88 -10.69 2.52
N ALA A 116 5.12 -10.66 2.03
CA ALA A 116 5.94 -11.84 1.91
C ALA A 116 6.81 -12.01 3.17
N ARG A 117 6.91 -13.27 3.64
CA ARG A 117 7.66 -13.62 4.87
C ARG A 117 9.14 -13.31 4.78
N TYR A 118 9.71 -13.40 3.57
CA TYR A 118 11.14 -13.24 3.31
C TYR A 118 11.40 -12.02 2.41
N ASP A 119 10.57 -10.97 2.57
CA ASP A 119 10.71 -9.73 1.81
C ASP A 119 11.90 -8.92 2.33
N LEU A 120 12.86 -8.65 1.45
CA LEU A 120 14.01 -7.80 1.71
C LEU A 120 13.91 -6.45 1.00
N SER A 121 12.96 -6.30 0.07
CA SER A 121 12.70 -5.04 -0.65
C SER A 121 11.76 -4.13 0.13
N PHE A 122 10.71 -4.73 0.69
CA PHE A 122 9.87 -4.16 1.73
C PHE A 122 10.09 -4.99 3.00
N PRO A 123 11.08 -4.65 3.82
CA PRO A 123 11.43 -5.46 4.98
C PRO A 123 10.21 -5.89 5.77
N VAL A 124 10.10 -7.18 6.04
CA VAL A 124 8.89 -7.80 6.63
C VAL A 124 8.48 -7.15 7.96
N GLN A 125 9.44 -6.58 8.69
CA GLN A 125 9.20 -5.87 9.93
C GLN A 125 8.32 -4.62 9.70
N LEU A 126 8.52 -3.91 8.60
CA LEU A 126 7.72 -2.74 8.24
C LEU A 126 6.27 -3.13 7.93
N SER A 127 6.06 -4.23 7.19
CA SER A 127 4.71 -4.74 6.94
C SER A 127 4.01 -5.19 8.22
N LYS A 128 4.72 -5.89 9.12
CA LYS A 128 4.20 -6.27 10.45
C LYS A 128 3.87 -5.04 11.30
N GLN A 129 4.71 -4.01 11.24
CA GLN A 129 4.46 -2.76 11.94
C GLN A 129 3.16 -2.12 11.45
N LEU A 130 2.94 -2.03 10.14
CA LEU A 130 1.70 -1.47 9.61
C LEU A 130 0.47 -2.29 10.01
N VAL A 131 0.55 -3.62 10.02
CA VAL A 131 -0.54 -4.49 10.52
C VAL A 131 -0.87 -4.16 11.98
N ASN A 132 0.15 -3.95 12.81
CA ASN A 132 -0.04 -3.55 14.21
C ASN A 132 -0.62 -2.14 14.33
N ASP A 133 -0.15 -1.19 13.52
CA ASP A 133 -0.68 0.16 13.48
C ASP A 133 -2.18 0.15 13.12
N PHE A 134 -2.61 -0.66 12.13
CA PHE A 134 -4.03 -0.84 11.83
C PHE A 134 -4.82 -1.32 13.05
N ARG A 135 -4.32 -2.31 13.76
CA ARG A 135 -4.99 -2.87 14.95
C ARG A 135 -5.05 -1.86 16.09
N GLN A 136 -4.00 -1.08 16.30
CA GLN A 136 -3.96 -0.02 17.33
C GLN A 136 -4.98 1.11 17.08
N HIS A 137 -5.36 1.30 15.81
CA HIS A 137 -6.42 2.24 15.40
C HIS A 137 -7.81 1.60 15.27
N ASP A 138 -8.01 0.42 15.90
CA ASP A 138 -9.26 -0.36 15.85
C ASP A 138 -9.70 -0.75 14.43
N LEU A 139 -8.78 -0.76 13.49
CA LEU A 139 -9.00 -1.27 12.15
C LEU A 139 -8.80 -2.79 12.12
N LYS A 140 -9.64 -3.49 11.38
CA LYS A 140 -9.65 -4.95 11.27
C LYS A 140 -9.31 -5.41 9.85
N PRO A 141 -8.06 -5.22 9.38
CA PRO A 141 -7.69 -5.68 8.05
C PRO A 141 -7.66 -7.20 8.01
N GLU A 142 -8.01 -7.77 6.86
CA GLU A 142 -7.59 -9.13 6.57
C GLU A 142 -6.10 -9.13 6.30
N VAL A 143 -5.41 -10.16 6.77
CA VAL A 143 -3.96 -10.29 6.60
C VAL A 143 -3.64 -11.62 5.95
N PHE A 144 -2.86 -11.58 4.87
CA PHE A 144 -2.38 -12.78 4.20
C PHE A 144 -0.86 -12.74 4.07
N VAL A 145 -0.18 -13.82 4.50
CA VAL A 145 1.28 -13.90 4.51
C VAL A 145 1.74 -14.93 3.47
N LEU A 146 2.47 -14.45 2.48
CA LEU A 146 3.05 -15.30 1.44
C LEU A 146 4.37 -15.93 1.93
N PRO A 147 4.61 -17.23 1.75
CA PRO A 147 5.85 -17.90 2.14
C PRO A 147 6.97 -17.71 1.10
N CYS A 148 7.19 -16.48 0.66
CA CYS A 148 8.15 -16.12 -0.39
C CYS A 148 8.84 -14.79 -0.10
N GLY A 149 9.69 -14.34 -1.02
CA GLY A 149 10.29 -13.00 -1.03
C GLY A 149 9.56 -12.08 -2.01
N HIS A 150 9.95 -10.81 -2.06
CA HIS A 150 9.31 -9.76 -2.85
C HIS A 150 9.11 -10.16 -4.33
N TYR A 151 10.21 -10.43 -5.02
CA TYR A 151 10.19 -10.74 -6.46
C TYR A 151 9.68 -12.15 -6.77
N THR A 152 9.74 -13.08 -5.81
CA THR A 152 9.22 -14.43 -5.99
C THR A 152 7.70 -14.50 -5.87
N THR A 153 7.04 -13.47 -5.35
CA THR A 153 5.58 -13.37 -5.37
C THR A 153 5.01 -13.49 -6.78
N GLY A 154 5.69 -12.93 -7.80
CA GLY A 154 5.30 -13.05 -9.20
C GLY A 154 5.56 -14.41 -9.85
N LYS A 155 6.14 -15.38 -9.14
CA LYS A 155 6.48 -16.71 -9.66
C LYS A 155 5.56 -17.79 -9.10
N ALA A 156 5.21 -18.79 -9.93
CA ALA A 156 4.48 -19.97 -9.45
C ALA A 156 5.28 -20.72 -8.37
N PRO A 157 4.66 -21.27 -7.34
CA PRO A 157 3.21 -21.27 -7.08
C PRO A 157 2.71 -20.00 -6.35
N PHE A 158 3.60 -19.08 -5.94
CA PHE A 158 3.26 -17.93 -5.09
C PHE A 158 2.35 -16.93 -5.79
N SER A 159 2.52 -16.73 -7.10
CA SER A 159 1.63 -15.88 -7.90
C SER A 159 0.18 -16.40 -7.91
N TRP A 160 -0.03 -17.70 -7.84
CA TRP A 160 -1.37 -18.29 -7.75
C TRP A 160 -1.97 -18.08 -6.36
N LEU A 161 -1.16 -18.21 -5.28
CA LEU A 161 -1.61 -17.95 -3.91
C LEU A 161 -1.98 -16.48 -3.71
N ASP A 162 -1.14 -15.58 -4.22
CA ASP A 162 -1.37 -14.15 -4.19
C ASP A 162 -2.63 -13.77 -4.97
N GLY A 163 -2.73 -14.22 -6.23
CA GLY A 163 -3.90 -14.00 -7.07
C GLY A 163 -5.19 -14.55 -6.47
N PHE A 164 -5.13 -15.74 -5.86
CA PHE A 164 -6.28 -16.32 -5.17
C PHE A 164 -6.73 -15.45 -3.98
N ALA A 165 -5.81 -15.01 -3.13
CA ALA A 165 -6.12 -14.16 -1.99
C ALA A 165 -6.75 -12.83 -2.43
N LEU A 166 -6.15 -12.19 -3.44
CA LEU A 166 -6.63 -10.92 -4.01
C LEU A 166 -8.02 -11.05 -4.62
N VAL A 167 -8.22 -12.03 -5.51
CA VAL A 167 -9.50 -12.24 -6.19
C VAL A 167 -10.60 -12.59 -5.20
N ARG A 168 -10.32 -13.50 -4.25
CA ARG A 168 -11.28 -13.89 -3.21
C ARG A 168 -11.73 -12.67 -2.38
N PHE A 169 -10.78 -11.86 -1.93
CA PHE A 169 -11.07 -10.67 -1.13
C PHE A 169 -11.87 -9.65 -1.94
N LEU A 170 -11.39 -9.25 -3.12
CA LEU A 170 -12.00 -8.21 -3.94
C LEU A 170 -13.42 -8.62 -4.37
N ARG A 171 -13.62 -9.86 -4.82
CA ARG A 171 -14.96 -10.35 -5.19
C ARG A 171 -15.95 -10.31 -4.02
N ARG A 172 -15.50 -10.67 -2.81
CA ARG A 172 -16.37 -10.62 -1.63
C ARG A 172 -16.64 -9.19 -1.18
N ALA A 173 -15.61 -8.36 -1.16
CA ALA A 173 -15.68 -7.00 -0.64
C ALA A 173 -16.46 -6.04 -1.56
N LEU A 174 -16.40 -6.25 -2.89
CA LEU A 174 -17.08 -5.43 -3.89
C LEU A 174 -18.49 -5.93 -4.24
N ARG A 175 -18.87 -7.15 -3.85
CA ARG A 175 -20.27 -7.58 -4.03
C ARG A 175 -21.18 -6.61 -3.29
N SER A 176 -22.23 -6.15 -3.98
CA SER A 176 -23.34 -5.46 -3.35
C SER A 176 -24.07 -6.47 -2.46
N ASP A 177 -24.33 -6.10 -1.22
CA ASP A 177 -25.27 -6.84 -0.40
C ASP A 177 -26.64 -6.57 -1.03
N HIS A 178 -27.07 -7.43 -1.96
CA HIS A 178 -28.45 -7.45 -2.41
C HIS A 178 -29.27 -7.99 -1.23
N HIS A 179 -29.84 -7.10 -0.44
CA HIS A 179 -30.99 -7.33 0.42
C HIS A 179 -32.25 -6.93 -0.30
#